data_ca6f5e9177908d0caa9b98c38a01d8fe
#
_entry.id   ca6f5e9177908d0caa9b98c38a01d8fe
#
_cell.length_a   1.000
_cell.length_b   1.000
_cell.length_c   1.000
_cell.angle_alpha   90.00
_cell.angle_beta   90.00
_cell.angle_gamma   90.00
#
_symmetry.space_group_name_H-M   'P 1'
#
loop_
_entity.id
_entity.type
_entity.pdbx_description
1 polymer ?
#
loop_
_entity_poly.entity_id
_entity_poly.type
_entity_poly.pdbx_seq_one_letter_code
_entity_poly.pdbx_strand_id
1 'polypeptide(L)'
;YFAQMVEEGCEYMVMEVSSQGLKMHRVDGIDFDYGMFTNISNDHIGPNEHADFAEYLYWKCQLLKKCRVAIVNRDDEHFEEICRNAGREVVTYSLEQDANFMAKDIHYVSEPDFVGLDFDVTGQYQLNVKVNIPGKFNVYNALAAVVVCSYFDLPKDRICHALEHLYVNGRMEIVHT
;
A
#
# COMPACT_ATOMS: atom_id res chain seq x y z
N TYR A 1 10.27 14.18 -15.83
CA TYR A 1 9.86 12.76 -15.84
C TYR A 1 8.46 12.60 -16.43
N PHE A 2 7.41 13.33 -15.97
CA PHE A 2 6.03 13.14 -16.49
C PHE A 2 5.91 13.35 -17.99
N ALA A 3 6.53 14.39 -18.54
CA ALA A 3 6.54 14.63 -19.99
C ALA A 3 7.13 13.42 -20.75
N GLN A 4 8.24 12.89 -20.26
CA GLN A 4 8.89 11.72 -20.84
C GLN A 4 7.98 10.47 -20.76
N MET A 5 7.31 10.24 -19.62
CA MET A 5 6.36 9.15 -19.47
C MET A 5 5.22 9.24 -20.49
N VAL A 6 4.70 10.43 -20.73
CA VAL A 6 3.65 10.67 -21.74
C VAL A 6 4.18 10.40 -23.14
N GLU A 7 5.38 10.89 -23.46
CA GLU A 7 6.02 10.66 -24.76
C GLU A 7 6.29 9.17 -25.03
N GLU A 8 6.64 8.41 -23.99
CA GLU A 8 6.87 6.95 -24.06
C GLU A 8 5.58 6.12 -23.97
N GLY A 9 4.41 6.75 -23.82
CA GLY A 9 3.10 6.08 -23.82
C GLY A 9 2.81 5.31 -22.53
N CYS A 10 3.36 5.73 -21.38
CA CYS A 10 3.03 5.14 -20.10
C CYS A 10 1.55 5.38 -19.75
N GLU A 11 0.81 4.30 -19.53
CA GLU A 11 -0.61 4.35 -19.15
C GLU A 11 -0.81 4.50 -17.65
N TYR A 12 0.13 4.03 -16.84
CA TYR A 12 0.08 4.03 -15.39
C TYR A 12 1.37 4.55 -14.78
N MET A 13 1.24 5.23 -13.65
CA MET A 13 2.37 5.66 -12.84
C MET A 13 2.12 5.26 -11.38
N VAL A 14 3.09 4.60 -10.79
CA VAL A 14 3.13 4.33 -9.34
C VAL A 14 4.21 5.21 -8.74
N MET A 15 3.87 5.97 -7.70
CA MET A 15 4.75 6.95 -7.08
C MET A 15 4.73 6.81 -5.57
N GLU A 16 5.91 6.71 -4.96
CA GLU A 16 6.05 6.89 -3.51
C GLU A 16 6.03 8.39 -3.17
N VAL A 17 5.12 8.76 -2.26
CA VAL A 17 4.97 10.15 -1.81
C VAL A 17 5.26 10.23 -0.32
N SER A 18 6.41 10.77 0.03
CA SER A 18 6.80 10.96 1.43
C SER A 18 6.07 12.15 2.07
N SER A 19 5.87 12.11 3.38
CA SER A 19 5.32 13.22 4.17
C SER A 19 6.14 14.51 4.00
N GLN A 20 7.48 14.38 3.91
CA GLN A 20 8.34 15.52 3.58
C GLN A 20 8.14 16.04 2.16
N GLY A 21 7.92 15.15 1.18
CA GLY A 21 7.60 15.54 -0.18
C GLY A 21 6.32 16.39 -0.25
N LEU A 22 5.32 16.03 0.57
CA LEU A 22 4.09 16.81 0.72
C LEU A 22 4.35 18.16 1.41
N LYS A 23 5.10 18.16 2.52
CA LYS A 23 5.47 19.37 3.27
C LYS A 23 6.26 20.35 2.40
N MET A 24 7.10 19.85 1.51
CA MET A 24 7.92 20.65 0.59
C MET A 24 7.22 20.93 -0.75
N HIS A 25 5.92 20.65 -0.87
CA HIS A 25 5.11 20.92 -2.07
C HIS A 25 5.62 20.25 -3.36
N ARG A 26 6.34 19.11 -3.25
CA ARG A 26 6.95 18.43 -4.42
C ARG A 26 5.94 17.78 -5.36
N VAL A 27 4.72 17.56 -4.89
CA VAL A 27 3.62 16.96 -5.65
C VAL A 27 2.44 17.92 -5.84
N ASP A 28 2.68 19.22 -5.72
CA ASP A 28 1.64 20.20 -5.99
C ASP A 28 1.26 20.21 -7.49
N GLY A 29 -0.04 20.35 -7.75
CA GLY A 29 -0.58 20.27 -9.09
C GLY A 29 -0.74 18.84 -9.64
N ILE A 30 -0.48 17.80 -8.82
CA ILE A 30 -0.76 16.41 -9.16
C ILE A 30 -2.01 15.98 -8.41
N ASP A 31 -2.99 15.46 -9.15
CA ASP A 31 -4.15 14.75 -8.63
C ASP A 31 -3.97 13.25 -8.92
N PHE A 32 -4.08 12.42 -7.89
CA PHE A 32 -3.94 10.97 -8.02
C PHE A 32 -5.32 10.31 -8.13
N ASP A 33 -5.44 9.27 -8.94
CA ASP A 33 -6.66 8.45 -8.94
C ASP A 33 -6.81 7.69 -7.64
N TYR A 34 -5.73 7.10 -7.16
CA TYR A 34 -5.68 6.30 -5.94
C TYR A 34 -4.54 6.74 -5.04
N GLY A 35 -4.82 6.91 -3.75
CA GLY A 35 -3.80 7.16 -2.73
C GLY A 35 -3.88 6.10 -1.65
N MET A 36 -2.74 5.49 -1.36
CA MET A 36 -2.64 4.42 -0.38
C MET A 36 -1.93 4.90 0.87
N PHE A 37 -2.59 4.72 2.00
CA PHE A 37 -2.00 4.94 3.32
C PHE A 37 -1.80 3.58 4.00
N THR A 38 -0.58 3.08 4.00
CA THR A 38 -0.27 1.72 4.46
C THR A 38 -0.18 1.61 5.97
N ASN A 39 0.59 2.48 6.60
CA ASN A 39 0.78 2.53 8.06
C ASN A 39 1.46 3.84 8.45
N ILE A 40 1.45 4.12 9.75
CA ILE A 40 2.26 5.16 10.38
C ILE A 40 2.81 4.65 11.71
N SER A 41 4.02 5.04 12.05
CA SER A 41 4.68 4.74 13.32
C SER A 41 5.50 5.95 13.74
N ASN A 42 5.95 5.97 15.00
CA ASN A 42 6.82 7.02 15.52
C ASN A 42 8.18 6.99 14.81
N ASP A 43 8.25 7.68 13.68
CA ASP A 43 9.42 7.81 12.83
C ASP A 43 9.43 9.19 12.18
N HIS A 44 10.51 9.58 11.51
CA HIS A 44 10.60 10.87 10.82
C HIS A 44 10.35 12.12 11.71
N ILE A 45 10.71 12.03 12.99
CA ILE A 45 10.62 13.15 13.94
C ILE A 45 12.04 13.59 14.30
N GLY A 46 12.39 14.82 13.98
CA GLY A 46 13.74 15.34 14.23
C GLY A 46 14.00 16.72 13.62
N PRO A 47 15.19 17.29 13.85
CA PRO A 47 15.50 18.69 13.49
C PRO A 47 15.34 19.02 11.99
N ASN A 48 15.48 18.01 11.12
CA ASN A 48 15.38 18.17 9.66
C ASN A 48 14.16 17.45 9.06
N GLU A 49 13.24 16.99 9.90
CA GLU A 49 12.07 16.22 9.50
C GLU A 49 10.78 16.92 10.01
N HIS A 50 9.97 16.20 10.79
CA HIS A 50 8.77 16.77 11.41
C HIS A 50 9.06 17.16 12.88
N ALA A 51 8.41 18.21 13.35
CA ALA A 51 8.60 18.70 14.72
C ALA A 51 8.06 17.68 15.75
N ASP A 52 6.97 17.00 15.41
CA ASP A 52 6.33 15.99 16.24
C ASP A 52 5.50 15.02 15.40
N PHE A 53 4.91 14.02 16.06
CA PHE A 53 4.07 13.02 15.42
C PHE A 53 2.80 13.61 14.80
N ALA A 54 2.21 14.63 15.40
CA ALA A 54 1.00 15.27 14.89
C ALA A 54 1.28 15.98 13.55
N GLU A 55 2.41 16.66 13.43
CA GLU A 55 2.86 17.25 12.17
C GLU A 55 3.13 16.16 11.12
N TYR A 56 3.79 15.07 11.51
CA TYR A 56 4.08 13.95 10.61
C TYR A 56 2.79 13.33 10.05
N LEU A 57 1.84 12.98 10.93
CA LEU A 57 0.54 12.44 10.54
C LEU A 57 -0.24 13.42 9.66
N TYR A 58 -0.27 14.71 10.04
CA TYR A 58 -0.93 15.74 9.25
C TYR A 58 -0.42 15.77 7.81
N TRP A 59 0.89 15.85 7.63
CA TRP A 59 1.48 15.91 6.29
C TRP A 59 1.27 14.60 5.52
N LYS A 60 1.40 13.45 6.16
CA LYS A 60 1.16 12.16 5.51
C LYS A 60 -0.28 12.03 5.00
N CYS A 61 -1.26 12.53 5.77
CA CYS A 61 -2.66 12.55 5.37
C CYS A 61 -2.95 13.53 4.19
N GLN A 62 -2.09 14.50 3.91
CA GLN A 62 -2.34 15.41 2.78
C GLN A 62 -2.34 14.67 1.42
N LEU A 63 -1.68 13.51 1.31
CA LEU A 63 -1.78 12.66 0.12
C LEU A 63 -3.24 12.30 -0.16
N LEU A 64 -3.98 11.88 0.85
CA LEU A 64 -5.36 11.42 0.69
C LEU A 64 -6.30 12.51 0.16
N LYS A 65 -6.02 13.78 0.45
CA LYS A 65 -6.78 14.92 -0.10
C LYS A 65 -6.51 15.17 -1.59
N LYS A 66 -5.39 14.66 -2.10
CA LYS A 66 -4.99 14.76 -3.51
C LYS A 66 -5.44 13.53 -4.33
N CYS A 67 -6.16 12.60 -3.73
CA CYS A 67 -6.59 11.37 -4.38
C CYS A 67 -8.10 11.34 -4.61
N ARG A 68 -8.53 10.69 -5.69
CA ARG A 68 -9.95 10.44 -5.94
C ARG A 68 -10.49 9.38 -4.97
N VAL A 69 -9.73 8.30 -4.76
CA VAL A 69 -10.04 7.22 -3.80
C VAL A 69 -8.87 7.09 -2.82
N ALA A 70 -9.18 7.12 -1.52
CA ALA A 70 -8.23 6.89 -0.45
C ALA A 70 -8.33 5.43 0.02
N ILE A 71 -7.22 4.70 -0.04
CA ILE A 71 -7.12 3.30 0.42
C ILE A 71 -6.39 3.30 1.76
N VAL A 72 -7.06 2.85 2.82
CA VAL A 72 -6.57 3.01 4.20
C VAL A 72 -6.62 1.68 4.94
N ASN A 73 -5.54 1.38 5.67
CA ASN A 73 -5.48 0.24 6.57
C ASN A 73 -6.41 0.46 7.78
N ARG A 74 -7.44 -0.40 7.92
CA ARG A 74 -8.40 -0.33 9.02
C ARG A 74 -7.80 -0.71 10.37
N ASP A 75 -6.74 -1.50 10.37
CA ASP A 75 -6.07 -1.98 11.58
C ASP A 75 -5.03 -0.99 12.13
N ASP A 76 -4.82 0.15 11.45
CA ASP A 76 -3.93 1.21 11.96
C ASP A 76 -4.56 1.90 13.18
N GLU A 77 -3.80 2.08 14.25
CA GLU A 77 -4.27 2.71 15.49
C GLU A 77 -4.76 4.16 15.29
N HIS A 78 -4.29 4.83 14.24
CA HIS A 78 -4.69 6.19 13.87
C HIS A 78 -5.78 6.24 12.79
N PHE A 79 -6.40 5.11 12.47
CA PHE A 79 -7.37 4.97 11.38
C PHE A 79 -8.44 6.08 11.36
N GLU A 80 -9.07 6.36 12.50
CA GLU A 80 -10.15 7.35 12.59
C GLU A 80 -9.66 8.78 12.27
N GLU A 81 -8.43 9.10 12.63
CA GLU A 81 -7.83 10.39 12.33
C GLU A 81 -7.42 10.48 10.86
N ILE A 82 -6.87 9.40 10.30
CA ILE A 82 -6.52 9.29 8.88
C ILE A 82 -7.78 9.49 8.02
N CYS A 83 -8.88 8.81 8.34
CA CYS A 83 -10.14 8.91 7.60
C CYS A 83 -10.74 10.31 7.67
N ARG A 84 -10.72 10.97 8.83
CA ARG A 84 -11.19 12.36 8.97
C ARG A 84 -10.43 13.33 8.06
N ASN A 85 -9.18 13.04 7.78
CA ASN A 85 -8.34 13.85 6.90
C ASN A 85 -8.45 13.50 5.42
N ALA A 86 -8.98 12.33 5.05
CA ALA A 86 -9.07 11.90 3.65
C ALA A 86 -9.97 12.82 2.82
N GLY A 87 -11.13 13.24 3.37
CA GLY A 87 -12.02 14.21 2.73
C GLY A 87 -12.70 13.72 1.45
N ARG A 88 -12.59 12.42 1.12
CA ARG A 88 -13.07 11.77 -0.10
C ARG A 88 -13.55 10.36 0.19
N GLU A 89 -13.88 9.60 -0.85
CA GLU A 89 -14.20 8.18 -0.74
C GLU A 89 -13.04 7.42 -0.09
N VAL A 90 -13.35 6.69 0.98
CA VAL A 90 -12.39 5.86 1.70
C VAL A 90 -12.73 4.40 1.48
N VAL A 91 -11.78 3.65 0.97
CA VAL A 91 -11.81 2.21 0.83
C VAL A 91 -10.87 1.61 1.87
N THR A 92 -11.35 0.64 2.63
CA THR A 92 -10.61 0.06 3.74
C THR A 92 -10.14 -1.35 3.44
N TYR A 93 -8.97 -1.70 3.97
CA TYR A 93 -8.49 -3.08 3.99
C TYR A 93 -7.99 -3.45 5.39
N SER A 94 -8.07 -4.74 5.74
CA SER A 94 -7.77 -5.21 7.09
C SER A 94 -7.44 -6.70 7.12
N LEU A 95 -6.73 -7.12 8.16
CA LEU A 95 -6.56 -8.52 8.54
C LEU A 95 -7.45 -8.88 9.73
N GLU A 96 -7.80 -7.92 10.56
CA GLU A 96 -8.40 -8.17 11.90
C GLU A 96 -9.83 -7.63 12.00
N GLN A 97 -10.10 -6.46 11.42
CA GLN A 97 -11.37 -5.77 11.54
C GLN A 97 -12.22 -5.90 10.27
N ASP A 98 -13.54 -5.64 10.38
CA ASP A 98 -14.41 -5.60 9.22
C ASP A 98 -14.04 -4.44 8.29
N ALA A 99 -13.82 -4.74 7.00
CA ALA A 99 -13.34 -3.80 6.00
C ALA A 99 -13.87 -4.17 4.61
N ASN A 100 -13.73 -3.23 3.64
CA ASN A 100 -14.11 -3.49 2.25
C ASN A 100 -13.34 -4.67 1.64
N PHE A 101 -12.08 -4.83 2.02
CA PHE A 101 -11.21 -5.94 1.63
C PHE A 101 -10.56 -6.53 2.86
N MET A 102 -10.55 -7.85 2.96
CA MET A 102 -9.97 -8.55 4.11
C MET A 102 -9.06 -9.68 3.64
N ALA A 103 -7.94 -9.87 4.36
CA ALA A 103 -7.15 -11.09 4.23
C ALA A 103 -7.61 -12.09 5.31
N LYS A 104 -7.91 -13.32 4.89
CA LYS A 104 -8.34 -14.44 5.73
C LYS A 104 -7.46 -15.65 5.47
N ASP A 105 -7.53 -16.62 6.39
CA ASP A 105 -6.87 -17.93 6.24
C ASP A 105 -5.38 -17.79 5.89
N ILE A 106 -4.69 -16.93 6.65
CA ILE A 106 -3.28 -16.58 6.43
C ILE A 106 -2.39 -17.72 6.90
N HIS A 107 -1.61 -18.30 5.99
CA HIS A 107 -0.67 -19.37 6.23
C HIS A 107 0.75 -18.98 5.82
N TYR A 108 1.73 -19.39 6.65
CA TYR A 108 3.14 -19.33 6.26
C TYR A 108 3.48 -20.57 5.43
N VAL A 109 4.09 -20.35 4.28
CA VAL A 109 4.54 -21.39 3.36
C VAL A 109 6.06 -21.39 3.35
N SER A 110 6.65 -22.59 3.53
CA SER A 110 8.10 -22.79 3.45
C SER A 110 8.37 -24.06 2.66
N GLU A 111 8.66 -23.88 1.38
CA GLU A 111 8.99 -24.91 0.40
C GLU A 111 10.39 -24.65 -0.16
N PRO A 112 11.08 -25.59 -0.81
CA PRO A 112 12.46 -25.40 -1.29
C PRO A 112 12.67 -24.16 -2.16
N ASP A 113 11.67 -23.81 -2.97
CA ASP A 113 11.75 -22.68 -3.93
C ASP A 113 10.78 -21.55 -3.60
N PHE A 114 10.09 -21.61 -2.44
CA PHE A 114 9.11 -20.60 -2.06
C PHE A 114 9.05 -20.44 -0.54
N VAL A 115 9.39 -19.25 -0.04
CA VAL A 115 9.25 -18.88 1.37
C VAL A 115 8.41 -17.62 1.47
N GLY A 116 7.16 -17.78 1.90
CA GLY A 116 6.23 -16.66 1.85
C GLY A 116 4.94 -16.90 2.62
N LEU A 117 3.88 -16.39 2.06
CA LEU A 117 2.54 -16.37 2.63
C LEU A 117 1.51 -16.82 1.59
N ASP A 118 0.47 -17.51 2.06
CA ASP A 118 -0.74 -17.87 1.31
C ASP A 118 -1.94 -17.36 2.11
N PHE A 119 -2.88 -16.65 1.47
CA PHE A 119 -4.07 -16.13 2.11
C PHE A 119 -5.20 -15.86 1.11
N ASP A 120 -6.42 -15.83 1.62
CA ASP A 120 -7.60 -15.48 0.86
C ASP A 120 -7.96 -14.00 1.01
N VAL A 121 -8.11 -13.30 -0.11
CA VAL A 121 -8.72 -11.97 -0.17
C VAL A 121 -10.24 -12.14 -0.28
N THR A 122 -10.98 -11.47 0.61
CA THR A 122 -12.44 -11.52 0.69
C THR A 122 -13.03 -10.11 0.75
N GLY A 123 -14.37 -10.01 0.71
CA GLY A 123 -15.09 -8.74 0.68
C GLY A 123 -15.45 -8.34 -0.75
N GLN A 124 -15.10 -7.14 -1.17
CA GLN A 124 -15.44 -6.61 -2.51
C GLN A 124 -14.69 -7.31 -3.65
N TYR A 125 -13.62 -8.02 -3.34
CA TYR A 125 -12.86 -8.79 -4.31
C TYR A 125 -12.50 -10.15 -3.73
N GLN A 126 -12.53 -11.20 -4.55
CA GLN A 126 -12.23 -12.56 -4.12
C GLN A 126 -11.05 -13.12 -4.91
N LEU A 127 -9.98 -13.46 -4.22
CA LEU A 127 -8.76 -13.96 -4.80
C LEU A 127 -7.97 -14.76 -3.75
N ASN A 128 -7.44 -15.93 -4.09
CA ASN A 128 -6.38 -16.56 -3.30
C ASN A 128 -5.03 -16.02 -3.77
N VAL A 129 -4.18 -15.66 -2.84
CA VAL A 129 -2.91 -14.97 -3.10
C VAL A 129 -1.76 -15.70 -2.41
N LYS A 130 -0.72 -15.98 -3.20
CA LYS A 130 0.60 -16.36 -2.70
C LYS A 130 1.57 -15.20 -2.88
N VAL A 131 2.36 -14.91 -1.83
CA VAL A 131 3.35 -13.83 -1.85
C VAL A 131 4.70 -14.37 -1.43
N ASN A 132 5.69 -14.28 -2.30
CA ASN A 132 7.04 -14.80 -2.06
C ASN A 132 7.90 -13.87 -1.18
N ILE A 133 7.31 -13.36 -0.10
CA ILE A 133 8.01 -12.59 0.93
C ILE A 133 7.38 -12.93 2.28
N PRO A 134 8.12 -13.47 3.25
CA PRO A 134 7.58 -13.82 4.57
C PRO A 134 7.33 -12.57 5.43
N GLY A 135 6.53 -12.74 6.48
CA GLY A 135 6.22 -11.72 7.47
C GLY A 135 4.81 -11.13 7.36
N LYS A 136 4.07 -11.11 8.49
CA LYS A 136 2.66 -10.67 8.57
C LYS A 136 2.44 -9.28 7.95
N PHE A 137 3.39 -8.35 8.09
CA PHE A 137 3.28 -7.02 7.49
C PHE A 137 3.24 -7.05 5.95
N ASN A 138 3.79 -8.09 5.30
CA ASN A 138 3.71 -8.25 3.86
C ASN A 138 2.32 -8.72 3.39
N VAL A 139 1.49 -9.30 4.27
CA VAL A 139 0.07 -9.53 3.97
C VAL A 139 -0.64 -8.19 3.78
N TYR A 140 -0.41 -7.21 4.67
CA TYR A 140 -0.96 -5.86 4.51
C TYR A 140 -0.52 -5.20 3.20
N ASN A 141 0.79 -5.30 2.87
CA ASN A 141 1.33 -4.71 1.65
C ASN A 141 0.74 -5.36 0.39
N ALA A 142 0.66 -6.70 0.37
CA ALA A 142 0.08 -7.43 -0.75
C ALA A 142 -1.44 -7.19 -0.88
N LEU A 143 -2.18 -7.20 0.24
CA LEU A 143 -3.60 -6.89 0.24
C LEU A 143 -3.86 -5.48 -0.30
N ALA A 144 -3.08 -4.49 0.14
CA ALA A 144 -3.19 -3.12 -0.36
C ALA A 144 -2.92 -3.04 -1.88
N ALA A 145 -1.93 -3.79 -2.39
CA ALA A 145 -1.69 -3.88 -3.84
C ALA A 145 -2.86 -4.53 -4.58
N VAL A 146 -3.45 -5.61 -4.04
CA VAL A 146 -4.65 -6.24 -4.62
C VAL A 146 -5.82 -5.28 -4.64
N VAL A 147 -6.03 -4.48 -3.58
CA VAL A 147 -7.07 -3.44 -3.54
C VAL A 147 -6.92 -2.46 -4.70
N VAL A 148 -5.72 -1.95 -4.95
CA VAL A 148 -5.48 -1.05 -6.11
C VAL A 148 -5.75 -1.78 -7.42
N CYS A 149 -5.21 -2.99 -7.59
CA CYS A 149 -5.37 -3.78 -8.81
C CYS A 149 -6.84 -4.11 -9.12
N SER A 150 -7.71 -4.22 -8.09
CA SER A 150 -9.13 -4.51 -8.28
C SER A 150 -9.91 -3.39 -8.99
N TYR A 151 -9.36 -2.19 -9.07
CA TYR A 151 -9.94 -1.05 -9.80
C TYR A 151 -9.59 -1.04 -11.29
N PHE A 152 -8.73 -1.95 -11.72
CA PHE A 152 -8.32 -2.08 -13.12
C PHE A 152 -8.84 -3.41 -13.69
N ASP A 153 -9.10 -3.44 -14.97
CA ASP A 153 -9.51 -4.66 -15.67
C ASP A 153 -8.31 -5.60 -15.91
N LEU A 154 -7.69 -6.00 -14.80
CA LEU A 154 -6.53 -6.90 -14.81
C LEU A 154 -6.99 -8.35 -14.58
N PRO A 155 -6.49 -9.30 -15.39
CA PRO A 155 -6.74 -10.72 -15.15
C PRO A 155 -6.20 -11.15 -13.77
N LYS A 156 -7.02 -11.87 -13.00
CA LYS A 156 -6.68 -12.32 -11.63
C LYS A 156 -5.40 -13.16 -11.59
N ASP A 157 -5.20 -14.01 -12.57
CA ASP A 157 -4.00 -14.84 -12.71
C ASP A 157 -2.73 -14.00 -12.87
N ARG A 158 -2.81 -12.82 -13.49
CA ARG A 158 -1.68 -11.89 -13.59
C ARG A 158 -1.34 -11.25 -12.27
N ILE A 159 -2.34 -10.90 -11.46
CA ILE A 159 -2.14 -10.37 -10.11
C ILE A 159 -1.49 -11.44 -9.23
N CYS A 160 -2.03 -12.66 -9.22
CA CYS A 160 -1.45 -13.80 -8.50
C CYS A 160 0.00 -14.07 -8.91
N HIS A 161 0.24 -14.18 -10.21
CA HIS A 161 1.58 -14.45 -10.76
C HIS A 161 2.59 -13.38 -10.33
N ALA A 162 2.22 -12.10 -10.39
CA ALA A 162 3.10 -11.01 -10.00
C ALA A 162 3.47 -11.05 -8.51
N LEU A 163 2.54 -11.40 -7.64
CA LEU A 163 2.77 -11.49 -6.20
C LEU A 163 3.56 -12.75 -5.81
N GLU A 164 3.29 -13.88 -6.47
CA GLU A 164 4.01 -15.14 -6.25
C GLU A 164 5.49 -15.05 -6.70
N HIS A 165 5.79 -14.23 -7.70
CA HIS A 165 7.15 -14.03 -8.22
C HIS A 165 7.76 -12.69 -7.78
N LEU A 166 7.18 -12.08 -6.74
CA LEU A 166 7.66 -10.81 -6.22
C LEU A 166 9.06 -10.99 -5.61
N TYR A 167 10.00 -10.15 -6.03
CA TYR A 167 11.34 -10.06 -5.47
C TYR A 167 11.64 -8.60 -5.10
N VAL A 168 12.05 -8.38 -3.85
CA VAL A 168 12.40 -7.04 -3.35
C VAL A 168 13.82 -7.06 -2.81
N ASN A 169 14.73 -6.41 -3.51
CA ASN A 169 16.13 -6.28 -3.10
C ASN A 169 16.27 -5.67 -1.70
N GLY A 170 17.10 -6.26 -0.85
CA GLY A 170 17.37 -5.78 0.49
C GLY A 170 16.24 -6.02 1.50
N ARG A 171 15.23 -6.82 1.15
CA ARG A 171 14.12 -7.17 2.02
C ARG A 171 13.95 -8.68 2.10
N MET A 172 14.23 -9.27 3.29
CA MET A 172 14.03 -10.68 3.59
C MET A 172 14.67 -11.63 2.55
N GLU A 173 15.82 -11.29 2.02
CA GLU A 173 16.55 -12.13 1.08
C GLU A 173 17.01 -13.45 1.75
N ILE A 174 16.79 -14.57 1.06
CA ILE A 174 17.31 -15.87 1.50
C ILE A 174 18.82 -15.86 1.24
N VAL A 175 19.60 -15.78 2.30
CA VAL A 175 21.06 -15.90 2.23
C VAL A 175 21.38 -17.38 2.42
N HIS A 176 21.86 -18.03 1.36
CA HIS A 176 22.41 -19.37 1.48
C HIS A 176 23.71 -19.32 2.31
N THR A 177 23.75 -20.07 3.38
CA THR A 177 24.95 -20.34 4.18
C THR A 177 25.67 -21.57 3.62
#